data_c093bfcb53e349e82faad537a0e9ad4e
#
_entry.id   c093bfcb53e349e82faad537a0e9ad4e
#
_cell.length_a   1.000
_cell.length_b   1.000
_cell.length_c   1.000
_cell.angle_alpha   90.00
_cell.angle_beta   90.00
_cell.angle_gamma   90.00
#
_symmetry.space_group_name_H-M   'P 1'
#
loop_
_entity.id
_entity.type
_entity.pdbx_description
1 polymer ?
#
loop_
_entity_poly.entity_id
_entity_poly.type
_entity_poly.pdbx_seq_one_letter_code
_entity_poly.pdbx_strand_id
1 'polypeptide(L)'
;MIRTRMRSFFRGPLYLAVIFILLLLGHTFAIELFTGGAILLLVALGCLVEEDLRFAVFPFLGLIFSVPIAHSPNVPDYSDYYVRPPVLAALILLGILLLGALTAFLLRNRKGRGREPLSKTALGILVFCLAITPNGLLSPAYTPANAAYPLSFYLSALLFFLLFSRFVSHDRRAREYTMLCFLLCGLLICLELLIAYGRTVDYDAEGRVIKESVLLGWGVWTAIGGMLLFLMPTCFYFAACKEKHAWLGYATGGLFYVCILLSRSRGALLIGTLTLLLSLAACLAYSKHRKRDLRLGLLLLLLALSLLWNKREVPLSLISAIFENGLSDNGRLKLWRIGIEKAISHPLFGSGFYDSFVNTDWPKSVYPYFYHNTPIQILAATGLFGLVGYAVHRIQTVHLILRSRTPTAIFLGIGILSLLLFSLLDVLFFNTYPTLFYALMLLCIEKSKAE
;
A
#
# COMPACT_ATOMS: atom_id res chain seq x y z
N MET A 1 -7.58 -28.84 -24.76
CA MET A 1 -7.04 -27.68 -25.52
C MET A 1 -7.49 -26.33 -24.94
N ILE A 2 -8.79 -26.06 -24.74
CA ILE A 2 -9.31 -24.76 -24.23
C ILE A 2 -8.74 -24.44 -22.83
N ARG A 3 -8.82 -25.37 -21.86
CA ARG A 3 -8.30 -25.17 -20.49
C ARG A 3 -6.80 -24.85 -20.46
N THR A 4 -6.02 -25.45 -21.32
CA THR A 4 -4.56 -25.21 -21.43
C THR A 4 -4.28 -23.80 -21.96
N ARG A 5 -5.04 -23.32 -22.98
CA ARG A 5 -4.91 -21.96 -23.48
C ARG A 5 -5.35 -20.91 -22.45
N MET A 6 -6.40 -21.17 -21.69
CA MET A 6 -6.85 -20.28 -20.61
C MET A 6 -5.77 -20.19 -19.49
N ARG A 7 -5.18 -21.31 -19.08
CA ARG A 7 -4.07 -21.32 -18.12
C ARG A 7 -2.87 -20.50 -18.61
N SER A 8 -2.51 -20.64 -19.90
CA SER A 8 -1.44 -19.85 -20.51
C SER A 8 -1.72 -18.35 -20.46
N PHE A 9 -2.98 -17.93 -20.65
CA PHE A 9 -3.40 -16.54 -20.53
C PHE A 9 -3.21 -16.02 -19.10
N PHE A 10 -3.77 -16.69 -18.07
CA PHE A 10 -3.70 -16.26 -16.67
C PHE A 10 -2.27 -16.22 -16.11
N ARG A 11 -1.35 -16.99 -16.68
CA ARG A 11 0.09 -17.03 -16.29
C ARG A 11 0.96 -16.09 -17.12
N GLY A 12 0.39 -15.52 -18.17
CA GLY A 12 1.14 -14.72 -19.14
C GLY A 12 1.12 -13.22 -18.85
N PRO A 13 2.02 -12.47 -19.52
CA PRO A 13 2.09 -11.02 -19.38
C PRO A 13 0.84 -10.32 -19.94
N LEU A 14 0.14 -10.95 -20.90
CA LEU A 14 -1.09 -10.39 -21.47
C LEU A 14 -2.17 -10.21 -20.42
N TYR A 15 -2.31 -11.16 -19.49
CA TYR A 15 -3.27 -11.03 -18.39
C TYR A 15 -2.95 -9.81 -17.51
N LEU A 16 -1.68 -9.63 -17.11
CA LEU A 16 -1.26 -8.46 -16.33
C LEU A 16 -1.52 -7.15 -17.08
N ALA A 17 -1.25 -7.12 -18.39
CA ALA A 17 -1.51 -5.95 -19.22
C ALA A 17 -3.01 -5.64 -19.31
N VAL A 18 -3.86 -6.64 -19.47
CA VAL A 18 -5.33 -6.47 -19.50
C VAL A 18 -5.82 -5.91 -18.16
N ILE A 19 -5.40 -6.48 -17.02
CA ILE A 19 -5.78 -5.97 -15.70
C ILE A 19 -5.29 -4.53 -15.50
N PHE A 20 -4.04 -4.22 -15.87
CA PHE A 20 -3.47 -2.89 -15.75
C PHE A 20 -4.25 -1.84 -16.56
N ILE A 21 -4.60 -2.18 -17.81
CA ILE A 21 -5.39 -1.31 -18.67
C ILE A 21 -6.79 -1.10 -18.10
N LEU A 22 -7.46 -2.16 -17.63
CA LEU A 22 -8.79 -2.05 -17.03
C LEU A 22 -8.77 -1.15 -15.77
N LEU A 23 -7.77 -1.30 -14.90
CA LEU A 23 -7.61 -0.45 -13.71
C LEU A 23 -7.43 1.02 -14.11
N LEU A 24 -6.53 1.29 -15.07
CA LEU A 24 -6.27 2.64 -15.56
C LEU A 24 -7.49 3.27 -16.24
N LEU A 25 -8.23 2.50 -17.05
CA LEU A 25 -9.46 2.97 -17.68
C LEU A 25 -10.54 3.27 -16.63
N GLY A 26 -10.69 2.41 -15.61
CA GLY A 26 -11.61 2.63 -14.50
C GLY A 26 -11.39 3.99 -13.86
N HIS A 27 -10.14 4.27 -13.50
CA HIS A 27 -9.74 5.54 -12.90
C HIS A 27 -9.93 6.72 -13.88
N THR A 28 -9.43 6.60 -15.11
CA THR A 28 -9.36 7.71 -16.07
C THR A 28 -10.74 8.19 -16.54
N PHE A 29 -11.69 7.26 -16.74
CA PHE A 29 -13.01 7.53 -17.28
C PHE A 29 -14.15 7.43 -16.27
N ALA A 30 -13.84 7.22 -14.98
CA ALA A 30 -14.83 7.02 -13.92
C ALA A 30 -15.83 5.90 -14.24
N ILE A 31 -15.31 4.78 -14.78
CA ILE A 31 -16.07 3.57 -15.11
C ILE A 31 -15.62 2.36 -14.29
N GLU A 32 -15.16 2.61 -13.07
CA GLU A 32 -14.57 1.63 -12.15
C GLU A 32 -15.51 0.47 -11.83
N LEU A 33 -16.83 0.67 -11.82
CA LEU A 33 -17.80 -0.42 -11.63
C LEU A 33 -17.75 -1.44 -12.78
N PHE A 34 -17.68 -0.96 -14.02
CA PHE A 34 -17.63 -1.85 -15.19
C PHE A 34 -16.27 -2.54 -15.29
N THR A 35 -15.19 -1.78 -15.14
CA THR A 35 -13.83 -2.35 -15.22
C THR A 35 -13.53 -3.23 -14.01
N GLY A 36 -13.93 -2.85 -12.81
CA GLY A 36 -13.84 -3.66 -11.59
C GLY A 36 -14.68 -4.94 -11.71
N GLY A 37 -15.90 -4.84 -12.23
CA GLY A 37 -16.73 -6.00 -12.55
C GLY A 37 -16.07 -6.97 -13.54
N ALA A 38 -15.48 -6.45 -14.62
CA ALA A 38 -14.74 -7.26 -15.58
C ALA A 38 -13.50 -7.94 -14.94
N ILE A 39 -12.77 -7.22 -14.09
CA ILE A 39 -11.62 -7.77 -13.33
C ILE A 39 -12.09 -8.90 -12.41
N LEU A 40 -13.16 -8.70 -11.63
CA LEU A 40 -13.68 -9.72 -10.71
C LEU A 40 -14.20 -10.96 -11.47
N LEU A 41 -14.81 -10.78 -12.63
CA LEU A 41 -15.19 -11.90 -13.53
C LEU A 41 -13.95 -12.66 -14.01
N LEU A 42 -12.89 -11.97 -14.42
CA LEU A 42 -11.63 -12.61 -14.81
C LEU A 42 -11.00 -13.37 -13.63
N VAL A 43 -11.03 -12.83 -12.42
CA VAL A 43 -10.55 -13.51 -11.22
C VAL A 43 -11.41 -14.77 -10.92
N ALA A 44 -12.74 -14.67 -11.04
CA ALA A 44 -13.64 -15.82 -10.87
C ALA A 44 -13.35 -16.92 -11.90
N LEU A 45 -13.17 -16.57 -13.17
CA LEU A 45 -12.77 -17.51 -14.22
C LEU A 45 -11.39 -18.13 -13.94
N GLY A 46 -10.44 -17.35 -13.48
CA GLY A 46 -9.13 -17.84 -13.04
C GLY A 46 -9.27 -18.87 -11.91
N CYS A 47 -10.11 -18.62 -10.92
CA CYS A 47 -10.40 -19.56 -9.84
C CYS A 47 -10.94 -20.91 -10.34
N LEU A 48 -11.70 -20.91 -11.43
CA LEU A 48 -12.25 -22.15 -12.03
C LEU A 48 -11.20 -22.94 -12.84
N VAL A 49 -10.19 -22.27 -13.38
CA VAL A 49 -9.21 -22.85 -14.31
C VAL A 49 -7.89 -23.19 -13.65
N GLU A 50 -7.39 -22.30 -12.79
CA GLU A 50 -6.06 -22.37 -12.17
C GLU A 50 -6.05 -23.22 -10.90
N GLU A 51 -4.82 -23.60 -10.50
CA GLU A 51 -4.52 -24.33 -9.24
C GLU A 51 -3.67 -23.49 -8.29
N ASP A 52 -3.24 -22.32 -8.75
CA ASP A 52 -2.39 -21.37 -8.04
C ASP A 52 -3.07 -19.98 -8.09
N LEU A 53 -3.22 -19.32 -6.94
CA LEU A 53 -3.87 -18.00 -6.82
C LEU A 53 -2.97 -16.84 -7.25
N ARG A 54 -1.79 -17.08 -7.78
CA ARG A 54 -0.86 -16.03 -8.22
C ARG A 54 -1.50 -15.01 -9.15
N PHE A 55 -2.35 -15.46 -10.08
CA PHE A 55 -3.07 -14.58 -11.01
C PHE A 55 -3.97 -13.56 -10.29
N ALA A 56 -4.42 -13.85 -9.07
CA ALA A 56 -5.31 -12.97 -8.29
C ALA A 56 -4.53 -11.88 -7.53
N VAL A 57 -3.21 -11.96 -7.40
CA VAL A 57 -2.39 -11.00 -6.63
C VAL A 57 -2.59 -9.58 -7.16
N PHE A 58 -2.33 -9.37 -8.46
CA PHE A 58 -2.41 -8.04 -9.05
C PHE A 58 -3.83 -7.45 -9.02
N PRO A 59 -4.90 -8.19 -9.41
CA PRO A 59 -6.27 -7.68 -9.27
C PRO A 59 -6.62 -7.25 -7.84
N PHE A 60 -6.33 -8.07 -6.85
CA PHE A 60 -6.67 -7.73 -5.46
C PHE A 60 -5.90 -6.53 -4.90
N LEU A 61 -4.65 -6.36 -5.31
CA LEU A 61 -3.87 -5.20 -4.91
C LEU A 61 -4.25 -3.93 -5.68
N GLY A 62 -4.58 -4.10 -6.97
CA GLY A 62 -4.77 -2.98 -7.90
C GLY A 62 -6.17 -2.38 -7.88
N LEU A 63 -7.22 -3.16 -7.54
CA LEU A 63 -8.62 -2.71 -7.63
C LEU A 63 -8.90 -1.42 -6.88
N ILE A 64 -8.25 -1.18 -5.74
CA ILE A 64 -8.46 0.04 -4.98
C ILE A 64 -7.96 1.29 -5.72
N PHE A 65 -6.93 1.14 -6.53
CA PHE A 65 -6.36 2.24 -7.28
C PHE A 65 -7.18 2.63 -8.52
N SER A 66 -8.19 1.83 -8.90
CA SER A 66 -9.09 2.20 -10.00
C SER A 66 -10.16 3.22 -9.61
N VAL A 67 -10.28 3.58 -8.33
CA VAL A 67 -11.29 4.53 -7.84
C VAL A 67 -10.95 5.94 -8.31
N PRO A 68 -11.83 6.62 -9.05
CA PRO A 68 -11.58 7.97 -9.55
C PRO A 68 -11.70 9.02 -8.44
N ILE A 69 -11.16 10.21 -8.69
CA ILE A 69 -11.13 11.32 -7.70
C ILE A 69 -12.54 11.72 -7.21
N ALA A 70 -13.55 11.61 -8.09
CA ALA A 70 -14.95 11.91 -7.73
C ALA A 70 -15.48 11.10 -6.55
N HIS A 71 -14.81 10.01 -6.20
CA HIS A 71 -15.15 9.12 -5.08
C HIS A 71 -14.08 9.14 -3.99
N SER A 72 -13.38 10.26 -3.83
CA SER A 72 -12.37 10.42 -2.78
C SER A 72 -12.98 10.25 -1.38
N PRO A 73 -12.32 9.52 -0.47
CA PRO A 73 -12.78 9.37 0.92
C PRO A 73 -12.85 10.68 1.70
N ASN A 74 -12.25 11.76 1.18
CA ASN A 74 -12.31 13.10 1.78
C ASN A 74 -13.49 13.92 1.27
N VAL A 75 -14.29 13.40 0.34
CA VAL A 75 -15.50 14.05 -0.17
C VAL A 75 -16.69 13.44 0.58
N PRO A 76 -17.59 14.25 1.17
CA PRO A 76 -18.76 13.76 1.93
C PRO A 76 -19.63 12.76 1.14
N ASP A 77 -19.75 12.94 -0.15
CA ASP A 77 -20.55 12.07 -1.03
C ASP A 77 -19.91 10.71 -1.36
N TYR A 78 -18.67 10.47 -0.88
CA TYR A 78 -17.98 9.20 -1.13
C TYR A 78 -18.74 8.01 -0.55
N SER A 79 -19.26 8.14 0.66
CA SER A 79 -20.04 7.07 1.31
C SER A 79 -21.33 6.77 0.55
N ASP A 80 -21.94 7.81 -0.06
CA ASP A 80 -23.22 7.67 -0.75
C ASP A 80 -23.10 6.91 -2.06
N TYR A 81 -21.94 6.96 -2.73
CA TYR A 81 -21.73 6.27 -3.98
C TYR A 81 -21.89 4.74 -3.84
N TYR A 82 -21.22 4.14 -2.87
CA TYR A 82 -21.24 2.69 -2.67
C TYR A 82 -22.52 2.15 -2.05
N VAL A 83 -23.32 3.01 -1.42
CA VAL A 83 -24.63 2.64 -0.86
C VAL A 83 -25.79 2.88 -1.84
N ARG A 84 -25.56 3.50 -3.00
CA ARG A 84 -26.58 3.63 -4.05
C ARG A 84 -27.11 2.26 -4.45
N PRO A 85 -28.43 2.04 -4.52
CA PRO A 85 -29.01 0.72 -4.72
C PRO A 85 -28.45 -0.07 -5.90
N PRO A 86 -28.25 0.51 -7.13
CA PRO A 86 -27.70 -0.25 -8.26
C PRO A 86 -26.22 -0.61 -8.06
N VAL A 87 -25.45 0.27 -7.41
CA VAL A 87 -24.03 0.04 -7.11
C VAL A 87 -23.90 -1.06 -6.07
N LEU A 88 -24.65 -0.97 -4.97
CA LEU A 88 -24.67 -1.94 -3.90
C LEU A 88 -25.12 -3.32 -4.40
N ALA A 89 -26.18 -3.37 -5.24
CA ALA A 89 -26.65 -4.62 -5.84
C ALA A 89 -25.56 -5.26 -6.73
N ALA A 90 -24.87 -4.46 -7.56
CA ALA A 90 -23.76 -4.95 -8.38
C ALA A 90 -22.61 -5.49 -7.53
N LEU A 91 -22.21 -4.76 -6.47
CA LEU A 91 -21.15 -5.20 -5.56
C LEU A 91 -21.51 -6.49 -4.81
N ILE A 92 -22.76 -6.63 -4.34
CA ILE A 92 -23.24 -7.85 -3.67
C ILE A 92 -23.20 -9.02 -4.66
N LEU A 93 -23.71 -8.84 -5.88
CA LEU A 93 -23.76 -9.90 -6.89
C LEU A 93 -22.36 -10.39 -7.27
N LEU A 94 -21.45 -9.44 -7.52
CA LEU A 94 -20.04 -9.74 -7.86
C LEU A 94 -19.32 -10.37 -6.66
N GLY A 95 -19.62 -9.92 -5.44
CA GLY A 95 -19.10 -10.51 -4.20
C GLY A 95 -19.53 -11.96 -4.02
N ILE A 96 -20.81 -12.27 -4.25
CA ILE A 96 -21.34 -13.64 -4.19
C ILE A 96 -20.66 -14.53 -5.25
N LEU A 97 -20.54 -14.03 -6.48
CA LEU A 97 -19.87 -14.75 -7.57
C LEU A 97 -18.40 -15.05 -7.21
N LEU A 98 -17.67 -14.06 -6.72
CA LEU A 98 -16.27 -14.22 -6.33
C LEU A 98 -16.10 -15.19 -5.16
N LEU A 99 -16.95 -15.10 -4.14
CA LEU A 99 -16.97 -16.02 -3.00
C LEU A 99 -17.26 -17.45 -3.46
N GLY A 100 -18.24 -17.64 -4.35
CA GLY A 100 -18.57 -18.94 -4.94
C GLY A 100 -17.38 -19.51 -5.71
N ALA A 101 -16.77 -18.73 -6.58
CA ALA A 101 -15.60 -19.14 -7.35
C ALA A 101 -14.39 -19.46 -6.47
N LEU A 102 -14.12 -18.65 -5.45
CA LEU A 102 -13.06 -18.88 -4.49
C LEU A 102 -13.32 -20.13 -3.66
N THR A 103 -14.56 -20.35 -3.19
CA THR A 103 -14.96 -21.57 -2.48
C THR A 103 -14.74 -22.81 -3.35
N ALA A 104 -15.19 -22.78 -4.60
CA ALA A 104 -14.96 -23.87 -5.55
C ALA A 104 -13.44 -24.13 -5.76
N PHE A 105 -12.65 -23.06 -5.87
CA PHE A 105 -11.18 -23.15 -5.95
C PHE A 105 -10.60 -23.84 -4.70
N LEU A 106 -10.98 -23.39 -3.51
CA LEU A 106 -10.50 -23.94 -2.23
C LEU A 106 -10.86 -25.42 -2.05
N LEU A 107 -12.11 -25.78 -2.34
CA LEU A 107 -12.59 -27.17 -2.26
C LEU A 107 -11.84 -28.09 -3.22
N ARG A 108 -11.61 -27.64 -4.45
CA ARG A 108 -10.87 -28.39 -5.47
C ARG A 108 -9.41 -28.60 -5.10
N ASN A 109 -8.75 -27.57 -4.56
CA ASN A 109 -7.30 -27.57 -4.33
C ASN A 109 -6.89 -27.90 -2.88
N ARG A 110 -7.84 -28.29 -2.00
CA ARG A 110 -7.54 -28.64 -0.61
C ARG A 110 -6.81 -29.99 -0.45
N LYS A 111 -7.06 -30.93 -1.37
CA LYS A 111 -6.45 -32.28 -1.34
C LYS A 111 -4.98 -32.20 -1.67
N GLY A 112 -4.13 -32.82 -0.85
CA GLY A 112 -2.67 -32.84 -1.03
C GLY A 112 -1.89 -31.69 -0.36
N ARG A 113 -2.60 -30.68 0.19
CA ARG A 113 -1.96 -29.62 0.98
C ARG A 113 -2.16 -29.92 2.47
N GLY A 114 -1.11 -30.44 3.11
CA GLY A 114 -1.11 -30.75 4.55
C GLY A 114 -1.49 -29.56 5.42
N ARG A 115 -1.84 -29.82 6.69
CA ARG A 115 -2.00 -28.73 7.69
C ARG A 115 -0.61 -28.23 8.07
N GLU A 116 -0.14 -27.17 7.41
CA GLU A 116 1.06 -26.49 7.87
C GLU A 116 0.70 -25.69 9.15
N PRO A 117 1.56 -25.71 10.17
CA PRO A 117 1.38 -24.84 11.34
C PRO A 117 1.43 -23.38 10.93
N LEU A 118 0.77 -22.53 11.73
CA LEU A 118 0.87 -21.07 11.52
C LEU A 118 2.33 -20.62 11.59
N SER A 119 2.75 -19.89 10.60
CA SER A 119 4.09 -19.32 10.60
C SER A 119 4.24 -18.27 11.71
N LYS A 120 5.47 -17.99 12.14
CA LYS A 120 5.74 -16.94 13.13
C LYS A 120 5.21 -15.59 12.69
N THR A 121 5.28 -15.29 11.39
CA THR A 121 4.76 -14.06 10.80
C THR A 121 3.23 -14.00 10.90
N ALA A 122 2.53 -15.07 10.52
CA ALA A 122 1.08 -15.16 10.67
C ALA A 122 0.63 -15.03 12.14
N LEU A 123 1.38 -15.67 13.04
CA LEU A 123 1.11 -15.54 14.47
C LEU A 123 1.31 -14.11 14.97
N GLY A 124 2.33 -13.40 14.50
CA GLY A 124 2.55 -12.00 14.83
C GLY A 124 1.43 -11.08 14.37
N ILE A 125 0.93 -11.28 13.14
CA ILE A 125 -0.23 -10.53 12.63
C ILE A 125 -1.47 -10.86 13.47
N LEU A 126 -1.69 -12.13 13.81
CA LEU A 126 -2.81 -12.56 14.66
C LEU A 126 -2.76 -11.93 16.06
N VAL A 127 -1.59 -11.99 16.73
CA VAL A 127 -1.37 -11.38 18.05
C VAL A 127 -1.69 -9.89 18.02
N PHE A 128 -1.22 -9.19 16.99
CA PHE A 128 -1.51 -7.77 16.85
C PHE A 128 -3.00 -7.53 16.57
N CYS A 129 -3.63 -8.30 15.70
CA CYS A 129 -5.06 -8.22 15.42
C CYS A 129 -5.88 -8.39 16.73
N LEU A 130 -5.56 -9.41 17.53
CA LEU A 130 -6.25 -9.64 18.81
C LEU A 130 -5.98 -8.52 19.82
N ALA A 131 -4.78 -7.97 19.85
CA ALA A 131 -4.40 -6.92 20.79
C ALA A 131 -5.07 -5.57 20.50
N ILE A 132 -5.41 -5.27 19.26
CA ILE A 132 -6.08 -3.99 18.90
C ILE A 132 -7.60 -4.09 18.89
N THR A 133 -8.17 -5.31 18.94
CA THR A 133 -9.62 -5.51 18.91
C THR A 133 -10.36 -4.91 20.11
N PRO A 134 -9.87 -5.03 21.37
CA PRO A 134 -10.57 -4.48 22.53
C PRO A 134 -10.36 -2.97 22.72
N ASN A 135 -9.98 -2.24 21.69
CA ASN A 135 -9.75 -0.81 21.79
C ASN A 135 -11.00 -0.07 22.29
N GLY A 136 -10.78 0.84 23.22
CA GLY A 136 -11.84 1.63 23.84
C GLY A 136 -12.80 0.85 24.75
N LEU A 137 -12.54 -0.43 25.06
CA LEU A 137 -13.48 -1.30 25.78
C LEU A 137 -13.96 -0.73 27.12
N LEU A 138 -13.12 0.01 27.83
CA LEU A 138 -13.45 0.66 29.11
C LEU A 138 -13.75 2.17 28.97
N SER A 139 -13.80 2.67 27.73
CA SER A 139 -14.12 4.07 27.47
C SER A 139 -15.64 4.28 27.51
N PRO A 140 -16.12 5.38 28.09
CA PRO A 140 -17.55 5.77 28.00
C PRO A 140 -18.03 5.98 26.56
N ALA A 141 -17.11 6.24 25.63
CA ALA A 141 -17.38 6.42 24.20
C ALA A 141 -17.30 5.13 23.38
N TYR A 142 -17.20 3.95 24.02
CA TYR A 142 -17.10 2.67 23.31
C TYR A 142 -18.32 2.41 22.42
N THR A 143 -18.04 2.03 21.18
CA THR A 143 -19.03 1.53 20.22
C THR A 143 -18.51 0.27 19.53
N PRO A 144 -19.37 -0.61 19.01
CA PRO A 144 -18.92 -1.78 18.23
C PRO A 144 -18.06 -1.42 17.02
N ALA A 145 -18.20 -0.21 16.48
CA ALA A 145 -17.35 0.31 15.40
C ALA A 145 -15.87 0.36 15.79
N ASN A 146 -15.56 0.57 17.07
CA ASN A 146 -14.18 0.54 17.57
C ASN A 146 -13.53 -0.84 17.35
N ALA A 147 -14.23 -1.93 17.60
CA ALA A 147 -13.72 -3.27 17.34
C ALA A 147 -13.73 -3.62 15.85
N ALA A 148 -14.77 -3.23 15.12
CA ALA A 148 -14.94 -3.53 13.71
C ALA A 148 -13.85 -2.86 12.83
N TYR A 149 -13.48 -1.63 13.15
CA TYR A 149 -12.54 -0.84 12.37
C TYR A 149 -11.15 -1.51 12.23
N PRO A 150 -10.41 -1.82 13.30
CA PRO A 150 -9.11 -2.49 13.16
C PRO A 150 -9.24 -3.92 12.60
N LEU A 151 -10.34 -4.62 12.86
CA LEU A 151 -10.58 -5.93 12.30
C LEU A 151 -10.71 -5.88 10.77
N SER A 152 -11.32 -4.83 10.22
CA SER A 152 -11.53 -4.72 8.77
C SER A 152 -10.23 -4.77 7.97
N PHE A 153 -9.11 -4.25 8.47
CA PHE A 153 -7.83 -4.28 7.76
C PHE A 153 -6.83 -5.30 8.30
N TYR A 154 -6.72 -5.54 9.61
CA TYR A 154 -5.75 -6.53 10.12
C TYR A 154 -6.24 -7.97 10.03
N LEU A 155 -7.53 -8.23 10.21
CA LEU A 155 -8.09 -9.54 9.94
C LEU A 155 -8.06 -9.86 8.44
N SER A 156 -8.38 -8.89 7.58
CA SER A 156 -8.28 -9.07 6.14
C SER A 156 -6.83 -9.33 5.71
N ALA A 157 -5.85 -8.61 6.27
CA ALA A 157 -4.43 -8.86 6.03
C ALA A 157 -3.99 -10.26 6.47
N LEU A 158 -4.46 -10.73 7.64
CA LEU A 158 -4.20 -12.09 8.11
C LEU A 158 -4.81 -13.15 7.19
N LEU A 159 -6.09 -13.00 6.85
CA LEU A 159 -6.78 -13.93 5.93
C LEU A 159 -6.10 -13.96 4.55
N PHE A 160 -5.70 -12.80 4.05
CA PHE A 160 -4.98 -12.66 2.80
C PHE A 160 -3.61 -13.34 2.88
N PHE A 161 -2.84 -13.11 3.95
CA PHE A 161 -1.58 -13.80 4.20
C PHE A 161 -1.75 -15.32 4.21
N LEU A 162 -2.73 -15.84 4.96
CA LEU A 162 -2.99 -17.27 5.07
C LEU A 162 -3.43 -17.89 3.74
N LEU A 163 -4.31 -17.20 3.02
CA LEU A 163 -4.78 -17.65 1.71
C LEU A 163 -3.60 -17.74 0.72
N PHE A 164 -2.81 -16.69 0.60
CA PHE A 164 -1.70 -16.66 -0.34
C PHE A 164 -0.53 -17.53 0.10
N SER A 165 -0.26 -17.67 1.40
CA SER A 165 0.77 -18.59 1.90
C SER A 165 0.48 -20.05 1.52
N ARG A 166 -0.80 -20.40 1.43
CA ARG A 166 -1.24 -21.77 1.15
C ARG A 166 -1.48 -22.05 -0.34
N PHE A 167 -1.95 -21.06 -1.09
CA PHE A 167 -2.46 -21.29 -2.45
C PHE A 167 -1.67 -20.58 -3.55
N VAL A 168 -0.58 -19.88 -3.21
CA VAL A 168 0.38 -19.35 -4.18
C VAL A 168 1.67 -20.18 -4.10
N SER A 169 2.23 -20.53 -5.25
CA SER A 169 3.57 -21.12 -5.32
C SER A 169 4.60 -20.13 -4.78
N HIS A 170 5.60 -20.65 -4.08
CA HIS A 170 6.68 -19.85 -3.48
C HIS A 170 8.02 -20.01 -4.21
N ASP A 171 8.01 -20.60 -5.41
CA ASP A 171 9.18 -20.68 -6.25
C ASP A 171 9.67 -19.27 -6.67
N ARG A 172 10.88 -19.22 -7.22
CA ARG A 172 11.50 -17.96 -7.66
C ARG A 172 10.61 -17.22 -8.67
N ARG A 173 9.95 -17.94 -9.60
CA ARG A 173 9.09 -17.32 -10.62
C ARG A 173 7.84 -16.65 -10.00
N ALA A 174 7.24 -17.30 -9.00
CA ALA A 174 6.10 -16.75 -8.29
C ALA A 174 6.46 -15.49 -7.50
N ARG A 175 7.64 -15.49 -6.85
CA ARG A 175 8.11 -14.29 -6.13
C ARG A 175 8.40 -13.14 -7.09
N GLU A 176 9.09 -13.40 -8.22
CA GLU A 176 9.33 -12.41 -9.26
C GLU A 176 8.02 -11.86 -9.83
N TYR A 177 7.01 -12.70 -10.01
CA TYR A 177 5.66 -12.28 -10.42
C TYR A 177 5.01 -11.35 -9.38
N THR A 178 5.10 -11.68 -8.09
CA THR A 178 4.56 -10.84 -7.02
C THR A 178 5.31 -9.50 -6.94
N MET A 179 6.64 -9.50 -7.09
CA MET A 179 7.43 -8.27 -7.21
C MET A 179 7.00 -7.42 -8.40
N LEU A 180 6.69 -8.04 -9.54
CA LEU A 180 6.16 -7.36 -10.72
C LEU A 180 4.78 -6.75 -10.43
N CYS A 181 3.92 -7.44 -9.70
CA CYS A 181 2.62 -6.89 -9.28
C CYS A 181 2.80 -5.61 -8.43
N PHE A 182 3.75 -5.60 -7.48
CA PHE A 182 4.06 -4.42 -6.69
C PHE A 182 4.55 -3.25 -7.57
N LEU A 183 5.45 -3.53 -8.51
CA LEU A 183 5.95 -2.53 -9.45
C LEU A 183 4.81 -1.96 -10.31
N LEU A 184 3.93 -2.83 -10.84
CA LEU A 184 2.79 -2.41 -11.66
C LEU A 184 1.79 -1.56 -10.86
N CYS A 185 1.53 -1.89 -9.59
CA CYS A 185 0.71 -1.04 -8.72
C CYS A 185 1.34 0.35 -8.54
N GLY A 186 2.64 0.42 -8.29
CA GLY A 186 3.33 1.72 -8.19
C GLY A 186 3.31 2.51 -9.50
N LEU A 187 3.46 1.86 -10.65
CA LEU A 187 3.29 2.50 -11.97
C LEU A 187 1.87 3.02 -12.18
N LEU A 188 0.85 2.26 -11.76
CA LEU A 188 -0.54 2.69 -11.80
C LEU A 188 -0.73 3.97 -11.00
N ILE A 189 -0.25 4.00 -9.75
CA ILE A 189 -0.29 5.20 -8.88
C ILE A 189 0.41 6.40 -9.55
N CYS A 190 1.56 6.19 -10.19
CA CYS A 190 2.25 7.25 -10.91
C CYS A 190 1.42 7.80 -12.06
N LEU A 191 0.81 6.93 -12.88
CA LEU A 191 -0.03 7.35 -14.01
C LEU A 191 -1.29 8.06 -13.55
N GLU A 192 -1.95 7.57 -12.51
CA GLU A 192 -3.11 8.23 -11.91
C GLU A 192 -2.76 9.64 -11.41
N LEU A 193 -1.62 9.78 -10.73
CA LEU A 193 -1.15 11.08 -10.25
C LEU A 193 -0.85 12.04 -11.40
N LEU A 194 -0.19 11.57 -12.47
CA LEU A 194 0.08 12.39 -13.65
C LEU A 194 -1.20 12.81 -14.37
N ILE A 195 -2.19 11.91 -14.45
CA ILE A 195 -3.52 12.24 -14.99
C ILE A 195 -4.22 13.28 -14.12
N ALA A 196 -4.14 13.14 -12.78
CA ALA A 196 -4.71 14.11 -11.85
C ALA A 196 -4.09 15.50 -12.03
N TYR A 197 -2.77 15.59 -12.21
CA TYR A 197 -2.09 16.85 -12.52
C TYR A 197 -2.56 17.50 -13.83
N GLY A 198 -2.98 16.72 -14.79
CA GLY A 198 -3.53 17.22 -16.06
C GLY A 198 -5.02 17.58 -16.02
N ARG A 199 -5.76 17.19 -14.95
CA ARG A 199 -7.24 17.29 -14.97
C ARG A 199 -7.85 17.92 -13.73
N THR A 200 -7.32 17.66 -12.55
CA THR A 200 -8.04 17.89 -11.27
C THR A 200 -7.22 18.60 -10.21
N VAL A 201 -5.90 18.72 -10.40
CA VAL A 201 -5.06 19.48 -9.48
C VAL A 201 -5.23 20.96 -9.74
N ASP A 202 -5.58 21.70 -8.68
CA ASP A 202 -5.78 23.14 -8.72
C ASP A 202 -4.48 23.90 -8.51
N TYR A 203 -4.44 25.12 -9.07
CA TYR A 203 -3.32 26.03 -8.97
C TYR A 203 -3.81 27.36 -8.38
N ASP A 204 -2.98 27.99 -7.54
CA ASP A 204 -3.24 29.33 -7.03
C ASP A 204 -3.01 30.42 -8.10
N ALA A 205 -3.26 31.69 -7.72
CA ALA A 205 -3.09 32.82 -8.62
C ALA A 205 -1.66 33.00 -9.14
N GLU A 206 -0.66 32.48 -8.42
CA GLU A 206 0.75 32.49 -8.79
C GLU A 206 1.17 31.24 -9.58
N GLY A 207 0.23 30.35 -9.93
CA GLY A 207 0.48 29.11 -10.66
C GLY A 207 1.12 28.00 -9.82
N ARG A 208 1.08 28.10 -8.49
CA ARG A 208 1.58 27.06 -7.58
C ARG A 208 0.49 26.05 -7.30
N VAL A 209 0.86 24.78 -7.20
CA VAL A 209 -0.06 23.69 -6.90
C VAL A 209 -0.68 23.86 -5.51
N ILE A 210 -2.00 23.84 -5.43
CA ILE A 210 -2.73 23.75 -4.16
C ILE A 210 -2.61 22.32 -3.66
N LYS A 211 -1.90 22.12 -2.55
CA LYS A 211 -1.55 20.79 -2.02
C LYS A 211 -2.78 19.94 -1.74
N GLU A 212 -3.83 20.53 -1.24
CA GLU A 212 -5.08 19.88 -0.85
C GLU A 212 -5.84 19.31 -2.05
N SER A 213 -5.56 19.81 -3.27
CA SER A 213 -6.13 19.29 -4.51
C SER A 213 -5.37 18.06 -5.06
N VAL A 214 -4.19 17.72 -4.50
CA VAL A 214 -3.45 16.51 -4.89
C VAL A 214 -4.08 15.29 -4.23
N LEU A 215 -5.15 14.82 -4.85
CA LEU A 215 -5.98 13.71 -4.37
C LEU A 215 -6.11 12.64 -5.46
N LEU A 216 -6.11 11.39 -5.04
CA LEU A 216 -6.59 10.27 -5.84
C LEU A 216 -7.79 9.64 -5.12
N GLY A 217 -8.67 8.95 -5.84
CA GLY A 217 -9.90 8.42 -5.25
C GLY A 217 -9.70 7.51 -4.04
N TRP A 218 -8.52 6.92 -3.91
CA TRP A 218 -8.14 6.02 -2.83
C TRP A 218 -7.27 6.70 -1.74
N GLY A 219 -6.78 7.92 -1.95
CA GLY A 219 -5.89 8.52 -0.97
C GLY A 219 -5.47 9.95 -1.26
N VAL A 220 -5.06 10.62 -0.20
CA VAL A 220 -4.53 11.99 -0.20
C VAL A 220 -3.02 11.98 -0.48
N TRP A 221 -2.44 13.15 -0.68
CA TRP A 221 -1.01 13.40 -0.96
C TRP A 221 -0.05 12.59 -0.07
N THR A 222 -0.32 12.44 1.24
CA THR A 222 0.54 11.66 2.14
C THR A 222 0.45 10.17 1.87
N ALA A 223 -0.74 9.68 1.57
CA ALA A 223 -0.97 8.28 1.23
C ALA A 223 -0.32 7.92 -0.12
N ILE A 224 -0.43 8.80 -1.13
CA ILE A 224 0.20 8.64 -2.44
C ILE A 224 1.73 8.52 -2.28
N GLY A 225 2.35 9.51 -1.62
CA GLY A 225 3.78 9.50 -1.36
C GLY A 225 4.23 8.31 -0.52
N GLY A 226 3.47 7.96 0.52
CA GLY A 226 3.72 6.82 1.39
C GLY A 226 3.64 5.46 0.67
N MET A 227 2.71 5.27 -0.26
CA MET A 227 2.65 4.05 -1.07
C MET A 227 3.80 3.98 -2.07
N LEU A 228 4.15 5.08 -2.73
CA LEU A 228 5.25 5.10 -3.68
C LEU A 228 6.60 4.82 -3.02
N LEU A 229 6.92 5.41 -1.87
CA LEU A 229 8.16 5.10 -1.14
C LEU A 229 8.21 3.64 -0.69
N PHE A 230 7.07 3.05 -0.32
CA PHE A 230 6.95 1.66 0.09
C PHE A 230 7.22 0.69 -1.06
N LEU A 231 6.76 1.02 -2.27
CA LEU A 231 6.87 0.18 -3.47
C LEU A 231 8.17 0.42 -4.26
N MET A 232 8.81 1.59 -4.12
CA MET A 232 9.97 1.99 -4.91
C MET A 232 11.15 0.99 -4.89
N PRO A 233 11.50 0.31 -3.78
CA PRO A 233 12.58 -0.66 -3.80
C PRO A 233 12.37 -1.84 -4.76
N THR A 234 11.11 -2.15 -5.14
CA THR A 234 10.82 -3.21 -6.12
C THR A 234 11.38 -2.88 -7.51
N CYS A 235 11.46 -1.60 -7.88
CA CYS A 235 12.06 -1.14 -9.13
C CYS A 235 13.56 -1.51 -9.16
N PHE A 236 14.26 -1.25 -8.06
CA PHE A 236 15.68 -1.53 -7.91
C PHE A 236 16.00 -3.02 -7.75
N TYR A 237 15.06 -3.81 -7.23
CA TYR A 237 15.15 -5.26 -7.30
C TYR A 237 15.27 -5.75 -8.75
N PHE A 238 14.40 -5.26 -9.65
CA PHE A 238 14.47 -5.61 -11.06
C PHE A 238 15.74 -5.08 -11.73
N ALA A 239 16.20 -3.88 -11.37
CA ALA A 239 17.45 -3.33 -11.85
C ALA A 239 18.64 -4.21 -11.47
N ALA A 240 18.68 -4.74 -10.24
CA ALA A 240 19.76 -5.58 -9.74
C ALA A 240 19.72 -7.03 -10.31
N CYS A 241 18.50 -7.59 -10.46
CA CYS A 241 18.31 -9.01 -10.77
C CYS A 241 18.06 -9.31 -12.25
N LYS A 242 17.65 -8.30 -13.08
CA LYS A 242 17.35 -8.49 -14.51
C LYS A 242 18.29 -7.71 -15.40
N GLU A 243 19.38 -8.36 -15.77
CA GLU A 243 20.52 -7.74 -16.47
C GLU A 243 20.15 -7.01 -17.77
N LYS A 244 19.28 -7.62 -18.60
CA LYS A 244 18.89 -7.04 -19.90
C LYS A 244 18.08 -5.76 -19.81
N HIS A 245 17.30 -5.59 -18.73
CA HIS A 245 16.34 -4.50 -18.56
C HIS A 245 16.59 -3.66 -17.30
N ALA A 246 17.83 -3.66 -16.79
CA ALA A 246 18.18 -2.91 -15.59
C ALA A 246 17.82 -1.41 -15.71
N TRP A 247 17.99 -0.81 -16.89
CA TRP A 247 17.66 0.59 -17.15
C TRP A 247 16.17 0.91 -16.89
N LEU A 248 15.25 -0.06 -17.16
CA LEU A 248 13.82 0.11 -16.84
C LEU A 248 13.60 0.21 -15.33
N GLY A 249 14.32 -0.58 -14.54
CA GLY A 249 14.25 -0.50 -13.08
C GLY A 249 14.71 0.85 -12.55
N TYR A 250 15.79 1.41 -13.10
CA TYR A 250 16.26 2.76 -12.75
C TYR A 250 15.27 3.83 -13.19
N ALA A 251 14.75 3.76 -14.42
CA ALA A 251 13.79 4.72 -14.95
C ALA A 251 12.48 4.72 -14.16
N THR A 252 11.94 3.54 -13.83
CA THR A 252 10.72 3.42 -13.02
C THR A 252 10.95 3.87 -11.58
N GLY A 253 12.09 3.54 -10.97
CA GLY A 253 12.45 4.02 -9.64
C GLY A 253 12.58 5.56 -9.60
N GLY A 254 13.18 6.15 -10.64
CA GLY A 254 13.22 7.60 -10.83
C GLY A 254 11.84 8.22 -10.99
N LEU A 255 10.96 7.59 -11.78
CA LEU A 255 9.56 8.03 -11.93
C LEU A 255 8.81 8.00 -10.60
N PHE A 256 8.96 6.93 -9.80
CA PHE A 256 8.36 6.87 -8.46
C PHE A 256 8.84 8.02 -7.59
N TYR A 257 10.14 8.32 -7.62
CA TYR A 257 10.69 9.43 -6.83
C TYR A 257 10.16 10.79 -7.30
N VAL A 258 10.06 11.02 -8.61
CA VAL A 258 9.41 12.23 -9.15
C VAL A 258 7.96 12.33 -8.70
N CYS A 259 7.22 11.23 -8.72
CA CYS A 259 5.83 11.21 -8.22
C CYS A 259 5.74 11.41 -6.69
N ILE A 260 6.75 11.00 -5.92
CA ILE A 260 6.85 11.37 -4.49
C ILE A 260 7.01 12.88 -4.33
N LEU A 261 7.82 13.55 -5.16
CA LEU A 261 7.92 15.02 -5.19
C LEU A 261 6.57 15.65 -5.54
N LEU A 262 5.92 15.16 -6.60
CA LEU A 262 4.60 15.64 -7.05
C LEU A 262 3.51 15.41 -5.99
N SER A 263 3.63 14.42 -5.13
CA SER A 263 2.68 14.20 -4.02
C SER A 263 2.67 15.33 -2.99
N ARG A 264 3.65 16.26 -3.01
CA ARG A 264 3.75 17.39 -2.07
C ARG A 264 3.83 17.00 -0.59
N SER A 265 4.11 15.74 -0.29
CA SER A 265 4.27 15.22 1.08
C SER A 265 5.71 15.36 1.55
N ARG A 266 5.97 16.31 2.48
CA ARG A 266 7.30 16.53 3.08
C ARG A 266 7.87 15.26 3.73
N GLY A 267 7.03 14.55 4.50
CA GLY A 267 7.43 13.30 5.14
C GLY A 267 7.77 12.20 4.14
N ALA A 268 6.97 12.07 3.06
CA ALA A 268 7.25 11.11 2.01
C ALA A 268 8.52 11.47 1.21
N LEU A 269 8.79 12.76 1.00
CA LEU A 269 10.02 13.21 0.35
C LEU A 269 11.26 12.85 1.18
N LEU A 270 11.24 13.15 2.48
CA LEU A 270 12.37 12.85 3.37
C LEU A 270 12.67 11.35 3.43
N ILE A 271 11.65 10.54 3.75
CA ILE A 271 11.80 9.09 3.86
C ILE A 271 12.02 8.47 2.48
N GLY A 272 11.36 8.97 1.42
CA GLY A 272 11.53 8.53 0.04
C GLY A 272 12.95 8.75 -0.48
N THR A 273 13.60 9.85 -0.11
CA THR A 273 15.01 10.09 -0.43
C THR A 273 15.91 9.06 0.24
N LEU A 274 15.70 8.80 1.53
CA LEU A 274 16.43 7.75 2.25
C LEU A 274 16.19 6.37 1.61
N THR A 275 14.94 6.07 1.25
CA THR A 275 14.56 4.81 0.58
C THR A 275 15.25 4.67 -0.78
N LEU A 276 15.32 5.75 -1.57
CA LEU A 276 16.02 5.78 -2.84
C LEU A 276 17.52 5.47 -2.65
N LEU A 277 18.18 6.15 -1.72
CA LEU A 277 19.60 5.95 -1.44
C LEU A 277 19.92 4.52 -0.98
N LEU A 278 19.10 3.97 -0.05
CA LEU A 278 19.24 2.59 0.41
C LEU A 278 18.99 1.59 -0.72
N SER A 279 18.00 1.84 -1.58
CA SER A 279 17.69 0.97 -2.72
C SER A 279 18.80 0.98 -3.77
N LEU A 280 19.40 2.15 -4.04
CA LEU A 280 20.56 2.28 -4.93
C LEU A 280 21.78 1.56 -4.35
N ALA A 281 22.07 1.74 -3.07
CA ALA A 281 23.17 1.06 -2.39
C ALA A 281 22.98 -0.47 -2.44
N ALA A 282 21.77 -0.97 -2.15
CA ALA A 282 21.44 -2.39 -2.27
C ALA A 282 21.57 -2.87 -3.72
N CYS A 283 21.11 -2.09 -4.70
CA CYS A 283 21.26 -2.44 -6.12
C CYS A 283 22.74 -2.60 -6.50
N LEU A 284 23.60 -1.66 -6.11
CA LEU A 284 25.04 -1.76 -6.37
C LEU A 284 25.70 -2.94 -5.62
N ALA A 285 25.22 -3.30 -4.44
CA ALA A 285 25.74 -4.43 -3.67
C ALA A 285 25.39 -5.78 -4.32
N TYR A 286 24.18 -5.92 -4.88
CA TYR A 286 23.67 -7.19 -5.43
C TYR A 286 23.82 -7.33 -6.94
N SER A 287 24.09 -6.24 -7.66
CA SER A 287 24.29 -6.31 -9.11
C SER A 287 25.59 -6.99 -9.48
N LYS A 288 25.51 -7.83 -10.50
CA LYS A 288 26.69 -8.44 -11.15
C LYS A 288 27.46 -7.43 -12.03
N HIS A 289 26.80 -6.35 -12.44
CA HIS A 289 27.33 -5.35 -13.39
C HIS A 289 27.43 -3.97 -12.77
N ARG A 290 28.07 -3.86 -11.60
CA ARG A 290 28.18 -2.60 -10.79
C ARG A 290 28.62 -1.39 -11.61
N LYS A 291 29.61 -1.54 -12.52
CA LYS A 291 30.10 -0.42 -13.34
C LYS A 291 29.05 0.08 -14.35
N ARG A 292 28.22 -0.83 -14.91
CA ARG A 292 27.10 -0.46 -15.78
C ARG A 292 26.04 0.27 -14.98
N ASP A 293 25.69 -0.28 -13.83
CA ASP A 293 24.61 0.25 -13.01
C ASP A 293 24.98 1.60 -12.40
N LEU A 294 26.24 1.77 -12.02
CA LEU A 294 26.76 3.08 -11.62
C LEU A 294 26.66 4.10 -12.76
N ARG A 295 27.04 3.71 -14.00
CA ARG A 295 26.90 4.59 -15.17
C ARG A 295 25.46 4.93 -15.49
N LEU A 296 24.53 3.96 -15.43
CA LEU A 296 23.10 4.20 -15.62
C LEU A 296 22.53 5.12 -14.54
N GLY A 297 22.87 4.90 -13.29
CA GLY A 297 22.46 5.76 -12.17
C GLY A 297 23.00 7.19 -12.35
N LEU A 298 24.27 7.33 -12.72
CA LEU A 298 24.89 8.63 -12.99
C LEU A 298 24.25 9.33 -14.20
N LEU A 299 23.99 8.57 -15.29
CA LEU A 299 23.32 9.11 -16.49
C LEU A 299 21.93 9.63 -16.16
N LEU A 300 21.14 8.87 -15.40
CA LEU A 300 19.80 9.29 -14.96
C LEU A 300 19.87 10.50 -14.03
N LEU A 301 20.86 10.53 -13.13
CA LEU A 301 21.10 11.69 -12.28
C LEU A 301 21.46 12.93 -13.11
N LEU A 302 22.36 12.81 -14.07
CA LEU A 302 22.75 13.92 -14.96
C LEU A 302 21.58 14.38 -15.81
N LEU A 303 20.77 13.45 -16.34
CA LEU A 303 19.55 13.78 -17.07
C LEU A 303 18.54 14.52 -16.16
N ALA A 304 18.32 14.02 -14.94
CA ALA A 304 17.47 14.69 -13.96
C ALA A 304 17.98 16.10 -13.64
N LEU A 305 19.27 16.25 -13.37
CA LEU A 305 19.89 17.55 -13.11
C LEU A 305 19.79 18.49 -14.31
N SER A 306 19.96 17.99 -15.55
CA SER A 306 19.78 18.77 -16.77
C SER A 306 18.35 19.26 -16.95
N LEU A 307 17.36 18.40 -16.72
CA LEU A 307 15.94 18.76 -16.76
C LEU A 307 15.60 19.78 -15.65
N LEU A 308 16.13 19.58 -14.46
CA LEU A 308 16.00 20.51 -13.34
C LEU A 308 16.64 21.86 -13.63
N TRP A 309 17.80 21.88 -14.30
CA TRP A 309 18.50 23.12 -14.69
C TRP A 309 17.71 23.90 -15.74
N ASN A 310 17.23 23.22 -16.79
CA ASN A 310 16.45 23.85 -17.87
C ASN A 310 15.07 24.35 -17.41
N LYS A 311 14.50 23.75 -16.38
CA LYS A 311 13.20 24.10 -15.78
C LYS A 311 13.33 24.40 -14.28
N ARG A 312 14.46 25.01 -13.88
CA ARG A 312 14.83 25.23 -12.46
C ARG A 312 13.74 25.93 -11.63
N GLU A 313 12.93 26.77 -12.27
CA GLU A 313 11.83 27.46 -11.59
C GLU A 313 10.76 26.49 -11.09
N VAL A 314 10.47 25.41 -11.82
CA VAL A 314 9.46 24.40 -11.45
C VAL A 314 9.90 23.57 -10.24
N PRO A 315 11.06 22.89 -10.24
CA PRO A 315 11.46 22.11 -9.07
C PRO A 315 11.81 22.97 -7.86
N LEU A 316 12.39 24.18 -8.06
CA LEU A 316 12.63 25.10 -6.95
C LEU A 316 11.32 25.58 -6.34
N SER A 317 10.33 25.92 -7.16
CA SER A 317 9.00 26.28 -6.65
C SER A 317 8.28 25.10 -5.97
N LEU A 318 8.44 23.87 -6.47
CA LEU A 318 7.93 22.67 -5.81
C LEU A 318 8.60 22.44 -4.45
N ILE A 319 9.94 22.57 -4.41
CA ILE A 319 10.71 22.41 -3.16
C ILE A 319 10.39 23.55 -2.20
N SER A 320 10.41 24.82 -2.66
CA SER A 320 10.08 25.97 -1.83
C SER A 320 8.65 25.87 -1.28
N ALA A 321 7.69 25.52 -2.12
CA ALA A 321 6.30 25.32 -1.70
C ALA A 321 6.11 24.16 -0.71
N ILE A 322 6.93 23.10 -0.76
CA ILE A 322 6.97 22.07 0.26
C ILE A 322 7.42 22.65 1.62
N PHE A 323 8.31 23.66 1.60
CA PHE A 323 8.88 24.27 2.79
C PHE A 323 8.36 25.70 3.07
N GLU A 324 7.36 26.18 2.33
CA GLU A 324 6.82 27.56 2.38
C GLU A 324 6.35 27.95 3.79
N ASN A 325 5.83 26.99 4.56
CA ASN A 325 5.47 27.18 5.97
C ASN A 325 6.63 26.89 6.94
N GLY A 326 7.86 26.85 6.44
CA GLY A 326 9.05 26.50 7.21
C GLY A 326 9.02 25.03 7.69
N LEU A 327 9.74 24.76 8.79
CA LEU A 327 9.71 23.47 9.48
C LEU A 327 8.50 23.32 10.41
N SER A 328 7.41 24.03 10.10
CA SER A 328 6.16 23.89 10.85
C SER A 328 5.72 22.43 10.92
N ASP A 329 5.38 21.98 12.11
CA ASP A 329 4.89 20.63 12.39
C ASP A 329 3.46 20.37 11.89
N ASN A 330 2.82 21.38 11.27
CA ASN A 330 1.42 21.36 10.84
C ASN A 330 0.44 20.98 11.98
N GLY A 331 0.75 21.35 13.22
CA GLY A 331 -0.04 21.02 14.39
C GLY A 331 0.11 19.59 14.90
N ARG A 332 1.06 18.80 14.35
CA ARG A 332 1.28 17.41 14.76
C ARG A 332 1.69 17.27 16.21
N LEU A 333 2.53 18.15 16.72
CA LEU A 333 2.94 18.13 18.15
C LEU A 333 1.73 18.32 19.08
N LYS A 334 0.78 19.19 18.70
CA LYS A 334 -0.49 19.35 19.44
C LYS A 334 -1.29 18.04 19.40
N LEU A 335 -1.40 17.41 18.23
CA LEU A 335 -2.11 16.13 18.05
C LEU A 335 -1.44 15.01 18.88
N TRP A 336 -0.13 14.92 18.87
CA TRP A 336 0.63 13.93 19.63
C TRP A 336 0.41 14.10 21.13
N ARG A 337 0.45 15.36 21.62
CA ARG A 337 0.14 15.67 23.02
C ARG A 337 -1.26 15.18 23.40
N ILE A 338 -2.27 15.49 22.59
CA ILE A 338 -3.64 15.03 22.81
C ILE A 338 -3.71 13.50 22.83
N GLY A 339 -3.03 12.83 21.90
CA GLY A 339 -2.97 11.35 21.86
C GLY A 339 -2.34 10.76 23.14
N ILE A 340 -1.31 11.39 23.68
CA ILE A 340 -0.66 10.97 24.94
C ILE A 340 -1.60 11.22 26.13
N GLU A 341 -2.27 12.37 26.20
CA GLU A 341 -3.26 12.68 27.23
C GLU A 341 -4.41 11.67 27.24
N LYS A 342 -4.90 11.27 26.06
CA LYS A 342 -5.90 10.19 25.90
C LYS A 342 -5.37 8.84 26.39
N ALA A 343 -4.14 8.49 26.08
CA ALA A 343 -3.50 7.28 26.54
C ALA A 343 -3.36 7.23 28.09
N ILE A 344 -3.02 8.35 28.70
CA ILE A 344 -2.91 8.46 30.15
C ILE A 344 -4.29 8.29 30.81
N SER A 345 -5.34 8.87 30.23
CA SER A 345 -6.70 8.74 30.77
C SER A 345 -7.31 7.33 30.60
N HIS A 346 -6.86 6.56 29.59
CA HIS A 346 -7.36 5.21 29.29
C HIS A 346 -6.18 4.24 29.04
N PRO A 347 -5.37 3.92 30.06
CA PRO A 347 -4.05 3.30 29.85
C PRO A 347 -4.12 1.85 29.35
N LEU A 348 -5.14 1.07 29.67
CA LEU A 348 -5.20 -0.37 29.34
C LEU A 348 -5.64 -0.62 27.91
N PHE A 349 -6.83 -0.12 27.51
CA PHE A 349 -7.46 -0.39 26.23
C PHE A 349 -7.63 0.87 25.38
N GLY A 350 -7.07 2.00 25.80
CA GLY A 350 -7.20 3.29 25.11
C GLY A 350 -8.61 3.85 25.12
N SER A 351 -8.82 4.94 24.38
CA SER A 351 -10.10 5.60 24.21
C SER A 351 -10.91 5.08 23.00
N GLY A 352 -10.29 4.25 22.16
CA GLY A 352 -10.89 3.76 20.91
C GLY A 352 -10.56 4.62 19.70
N PHE A 353 -10.76 4.06 18.48
CA PHE A 353 -10.53 4.78 17.23
C PHE A 353 -11.58 5.84 16.93
N TYR A 354 -12.80 5.68 17.46
CA TYR A 354 -13.94 6.57 17.26
C TYR A 354 -14.25 7.43 18.48
N ASP A 355 -13.26 7.67 19.34
CA ASP A 355 -13.43 8.58 20.45
C ASP A 355 -13.76 9.98 19.92
N SER A 356 -14.84 10.57 20.48
CA SER A 356 -15.28 11.91 20.11
C SER A 356 -14.19 12.92 20.42
N PHE A 357 -13.63 13.49 19.37
CA PHE A 357 -12.54 14.42 19.49
C PHE A 357 -13.03 15.85 19.80
N VAL A 358 -12.15 16.63 20.40
CA VAL A 358 -12.37 17.98 20.90
C VAL A 358 -12.65 19.02 19.80
N ASN A 359 -12.53 18.65 18.52
CA ASN A 359 -12.81 19.58 17.43
C ASN A 359 -14.27 19.48 17.03
N THR A 360 -15.02 20.52 17.36
CA THR A 360 -16.47 20.63 17.23
C THR A 360 -16.99 20.64 15.79
N ASP A 361 -16.10 20.81 14.80
CA ASP A 361 -16.45 21.02 13.39
C ASP A 361 -16.56 19.75 12.56
N TRP A 362 -16.17 18.58 13.13
CA TRP A 362 -16.29 17.28 12.46
C TRP A 362 -17.40 16.43 13.09
N PRO A 363 -18.22 15.72 12.27
CA PRO A 363 -19.26 14.86 12.81
C PRO A 363 -18.64 13.79 13.72
N LYS A 364 -19.03 13.80 14.98
CA LYS A 364 -18.42 13.11 16.11
C LYS A 364 -18.36 11.57 16.05
N SER A 365 -18.90 10.92 15.04
CA SER A 365 -19.11 9.47 15.06
C SER A 365 -18.82 8.72 13.76
N VAL A 366 -18.46 9.41 12.68
CA VAL A 366 -18.42 8.80 11.35
C VAL A 366 -17.00 8.41 10.91
N TYR A 367 -15.97 9.10 11.40
CA TYR A 367 -14.59 8.87 11.00
C TYR A 367 -13.67 8.64 12.19
N PRO A 368 -12.71 7.67 12.08
CA PRO A 368 -11.68 7.50 13.09
C PRO A 368 -10.78 8.72 13.11
N TYR A 369 -10.39 9.14 14.32
CA TYR A 369 -9.48 10.26 14.47
C TYR A 369 -8.02 9.81 14.38
N PHE A 370 -7.18 10.59 13.67
CA PHE A 370 -5.78 10.26 13.45
C PHE A 370 -4.83 11.28 14.06
N TYR A 371 -3.89 10.79 14.87
CA TYR A 371 -2.81 11.58 15.49
C TYR A 371 -1.58 11.75 14.58
N HIS A 372 -1.63 11.28 13.32
CA HIS A 372 -0.52 11.30 12.37
C HIS A 372 0.81 10.76 12.92
N ASN A 373 0.73 9.74 13.77
CA ASN A 373 1.85 8.97 14.31
C ASN A 373 1.30 7.61 14.74
N THR A 374 1.70 6.55 14.06
CA THR A 374 1.13 5.21 14.29
C THR A 374 1.36 4.69 15.72
N PRO A 375 2.55 4.78 16.34
CA PRO A 375 2.73 4.41 17.74
C PRO A 375 1.81 5.17 18.71
N ILE A 376 1.69 6.49 18.56
CA ILE A 376 0.78 7.32 19.38
C ILE A 376 -0.66 6.96 19.12
N GLN A 377 -1.03 6.72 17.85
CA GLN A 377 -2.37 6.27 17.47
C GLN A 377 -2.75 4.98 18.17
N ILE A 378 -1.85 3.98 18.16
CA ILE A 378 -2.09 2.70 18.82
C ILE A 378 -2.19 2.91 20.35
N LEU A 379 -1.28 3.65 20.94
CA LEU A 379 -1.29 3.91 22.35
C LEU A 379 -2.58 4.64 22.80
N ALA A 380 -2.99 5.67 22.06
CA ALA A 380 -4.20 6.44 22.37
C ALA A 380 -5.48 5.62 22.18
N ALA A 381 -5.59 4.90 21.05
CA ALA A 381 -6.80 4.16 20.71
C ALA A 381 -6.92 2.81 21.44
N THR A 382 -5.79 2.11 21.66
CA THR A 382 -5.77 0.71 22.11
C THR A 382 -5.04 0.49 23.44
N GLY A 383 -4.47 1.55 24.02
CA GLY A 383 -3.74 1.51 25.27
C GLY A 383 -2.45 0.68 25.23
N LEU A 384 -1.96 0.31 26.38
CA LEU A 384 -0.77 -0.53 26.52
C LEU A 384 -0.97 -1.92 25.93
N PHE A 385 -2.19 -2.46 25.99
CA PHE A 385 -2.46 -3.79 25.46
C PHE A 385 -2.22 -3.87 23.95
N GLY A 386 -2.74 -2.90 23.19
CA GLY A 386 -2.49 -2.81 21.75
C GLY A 386 -1.05 -2.42 21.42
N LEU A 387 -0.42 -1.55 22.23
CA LEU A 387 0.97 -1.15 22.02
C LEU A 387 1.94 -2.34 22.18
N VAL A 388 1.71 -3.21 23.16
CA VAL A 388 2.50 -4.45 23.32
C VAL A 388 2.33 -5.37 22.12
N GLY A 389 1.09 -5.61 21.67
CA GLY A 389 0.83 -6.40 20.45
C GLY A 389 1.53 -5.83 19.22
N TYR A 390 1.48 -4.50 19.06
CA TYR A 390 2.21 -3.78 18.01
C TYR A 390 3.71 -4.01 18.10
N ALA A 391 4.30 -3.79 19.26
CA ALA A 391 5.75 -3.95 19.47
C ALA A 391 6.20 -5.38 19.14
N VAL A 392 5.49 -6.39 19.65
CA VAL A 392 5.76 -7.81 19.34
C VAL A 392 5.76 -8.05 17.84
N HIS A 393 4.71 -7.61 17.15
CA HIS A 393 4.61 -7.80 15.71
C HIS A 393 5.75 -7.06 14.94
N ARG A 394 6.11 -5.82 15.34
CA ARG A 394 7.18 -5.06 14.69
C ARG A 394 8.57 -5.66 14.95
N ILE A 395 8.84 -6.13 16.17
CA ILE A 395 10.07 -6.85 16.49
C ILE A 395 10.20 -8.11 15.64
N GLN A 396 9.13 -8.89 15.50
CA GLN A 396 9.12 -10.06 14.62
C GLN A 396 9.38 -9.69 13.16
N THR A 397 8.78 -8.61 12.67
CA THR A 397 8.98 -8.09 11.31
C THR A 397 10.45 -7.72 11.07
N VAL A 398 11.03 -6.91 11.94
CA VAL A 398 12.45 -6.51 11.83
C VAL A 398 13.36 -7.73 11.91
N HIS A 399 13.11 -8.65 12.83
CA HIS A 399 13.86 -9.88 12.95
C HIS A 399 13.76 -10.77 11.69
N LEU A 400 12.57 -10.85 11.07
CA LEU A 400 12.38 -11.56 9.80
C LEU A 400 13.25 -10.94 8.68
N ILE A 401 13.24 -9.62 8.55
CA ILE A 401 14.02 -8.89 7.55
C ILE A 401 15.53 -9.10 7.77
N LEU A 402 16.01 -8.90 8.99
CA LEU A 402 17.44 -9.00 9.32
C LEU A 402 18.01 -10.42 9.13
N ARG A 403 17.18 -11.45 9.33
CA ARG A 403 17.60 -12.85 9.13
C ARG A 403 17.62 -13.29 7.67
N SER A 404 16.94 -12.57 6.79
CA SER A 404 16.84 -12.94 5.38
C SER A 404 17.84 -12.13 4.56
N ARG A 405 18.80 -12.83 3.91
CA ARG A 405 19.86 -12.19 3.12
C ARG A 405 19.62 -12.27 1.61
N THR A 406 18.46 -12.72 1.18
CA THR A 406 18.13 -12.80 -0.25
C THR A 406 17.85 -11.41 -0.82
N PRO A 407 18.12 -11.15 -2.12
CA PRO A 407 17.78 -9.89 -2.77
C PRO A 407 16.32 -9.51 -2.56
N THR A 408 15.39 -10.47 -2.71
CA THR A 408 13.95 -10.27 -2.44
C THR A 408 13.72 -9.70 -1.05
N ALA A 409 14.32 -10.32 -0.01
CA ALA A 409 14.12 -9.89 1.37
C ALA A 409 14.70 -8.51 1.66
N ILE A 410 15.82 -8.17 1.03
CA ILE A 410 16.47 -6.88 1.25
C ILE A 410 15.67 -5.75 0.63
N PHE A 411 15.28 -5.88 -0.65
CA PHE A 411 14.51 -4.82 -1.30
C PHE A 411 13.12 -4.64 -0.68
N LEU A 412 12.39 -5.73 -0.41
CA LEU A 412 11.11 -5.64 0.31
C LEU A 412 11.30 -5.15 1.75
N GLY A 413 12.38 -5.56 2.40
CA GLY A 413 12.75 -5.09 3.74
C GLY A 413 12.99 -3.58 3.78
N ILE A 414 13.70 -3.01 2.80
CA ILE A 414 13.86 -1.56 2.67
C ILE A 414 12.49 -0.89 2.56
N GLY A 415 11.59 -1.40 1.71
CA GLY A 415 10.23 -0.85 1.58
C GLY A 415 9.46 -0.88 2.91
N ILE A 416 9.45 -2.03 3.60
CA ILE A 416 8.77 -2.17 4.90
C ILE A 416 9.37 -1.23 5.95
N LEU A 417 10.70 -1.15 6.06
CA LEU A 417 11.35 -0.27 7.02
C LEU A 417 11.06 1.20 6.72
N SER A 418 11.03 1.57 5.43
CA SER A 418 10.66 2.92 5.00
C SER A 418 9.21 3.25 5.37
N LEU A 419 8.27 2.31 5.18
CA LEU A 419 6.89 2.49 5.62
C LEU A 419 6.77 2.60 7.15
N LEU A 420 7.57 1.83 7.92
CA LEU A 420 7.64 1.94 9.37
C LEU A 420 8.16 3.31 9.82
N LEU A 421 9.20 3.83 9.18
CA LEU A 421 9.71 5.17 9.45
C LEU A 421 8.68 6.25 9.07
N PHE A 422 8.03 6.10 7.91
CA PHE A 422 6.96 7.01 7.51
C PHE A 422 5.77 6.98 8.47
N SER A 423 5.51 5.84 9.10
CA SER A 423 4.44 5.67 10.09
C SER A 423 4.65 6.47 11.40
N LEU A 424 5.85 7.00 11.62
CA LEU A 424 6.11 7.97 12.69
C LEU A 424 5.60 9.38 12.33
N LEU A 425 5.31 9.62 11.06
CA LEU A 425 4.84 10.89 10.52
C LEU A 425 3.40 10.83 9.99
N ASP A 426 2.84 9.61 9.84
CA ASP A 426 1.47 9.40 9.36
C ASP A 426 0.93 8.02 9.80
N VAL A 427 -0.34 7.71 9.49
CA VAL A 427 -1.05 6.53 9.98
C VAL A 427 -1.47 5.56 8.87
N LEU A 428 -0.65 5.40 7.84
CA LEU A 428 -0.95 4.55 6.68
C LEU A 428 -1.34 3.11 7.05
N PHE A 429 -0.81 2.56 8.14
CA PHE A 429 -1.14 1.19 8.59
C PHE A 429 -2.59 0.98 9.03
N PHE A 430 -3.40 2.03 9.09
CA PHE A 430 -4.84 1.94 9.40
C PHE A 430 -5.72 2.01 8.14
N ASN A 431 -5.17 1.60 7.00
CA ASN A 431 -5.89 1.43 5.75
C ASN A 431 -5.69 0.00 5.21
N THR A 432 -6.69 -0.54 4.54
CA THR A 432 -6.68 -1.92 4.03
C THR A 432 -5.58 -2.15 3.00
N TYR A 433 -5.40 -1.22 2.05
CA TYR A 433 -4.44 -1.42 0.96
C TYR A 433 -2.97 -1.52 1.44
N PRO A 434 -2.40 -0.62 2.30
CA PRO A 434 -1.04 -0.80 2.77
C PRO A 434 -0.86 -2.08 3.57
N THR A 435 -1.88 -2.49 4.35
CA THR A 435 -1.80 -3.72 5.17
C THR A 435 -1.80 -4.98 4.32
N LEU A 436 -2.51 -5.02 3.20
CA LEU A 436 -2.47 -6.14 2.25
C LEU A 436 -1.12 -6.26 1.56
N PHE A 437 -0.56 -5.14 1.06
CA PHE A 437 0.79 -5.11 0.49
C PHE A 437 1.83 -5.55 1.51
N TYR A 438 1.75 -5.02 2.73
CA TYR A 438 2.62 -5.37 3.83
C TYR A 438 2.57 -6.87 4.14
N ALA A 439 1.38 -7.46 4.24
CA ALA A 439 1.20 -8.90 4.49
C ALA A 439 1.84 -9.75 3.39
N LEU A 440 1.68 -9.40 2.11
CA LEU A 440 2.31 -10.10 0.99
C LEU A 440 3.82 -9.93 0.96
N MET A 441 4.34 -8.73 1.26
CA MET A 441 5.79 -8.52 1.35
C MET A 441 6.41 -9.37 2.44
N LEU A 442 5.77 -9.44 3.63
CA LEU A 442 6.21 -10.34 4.70
C LEU A 442 6.20 -11.81 4.27
N LEU A 443 5.16 -12.24 3.55
CA LEU A 443 5.09 -13.58 3.00
C LEU A 443 6.23 -13.86 2.03
N CYS A 444 6.52 -12.94 1.09
CA CYS A 444 7.62 -13.08 0.15
C CYS A 444 8.99 -13.17 0.85
N ILE A 445 9.21 -12.36 1.91
CA ILE A 445 10.45 -12.41 2.71
C ILE A 445 10.54 -13.74 3.45
N GLU A 446 9.46 -14.18 4.10
CA GLU A 446 9.45 -15.45 4.85
C GLU A 446 9.78 -16.65 3.97
N LYS A 447 9.14 -16.71 2.79
CA LYS A 447 9.32 -17.82 1.85
C LYS A 447 10.61 -17.72 1.01
N SER A 448 11.30 -16.56 1.01
CA SER A 448 12.57 -16.41 0.31
C SER A 448 13.76 -17.10 1.02
N LYS A 449 13.58 -17.50 2.29
CA LYS A 449 14.62 -18.20 3.08
C LYS A 449 14.85 -19.65 2.65
N ALA A 450 13.96 -20.23 1.86
CA ALA A 450 14.01 -21.61 1.43
C ALA A 450 14.96 -21.85 0.23
N GLU A 451 15.68 -20.81 -0.22
CA GLU A 451 16.77 -20.86 -1.21
C GLU A 451 18.14 -20.75 -0.53
#